data_abcd26cd679e45b8dd1156fb7e71db4c
#
_entry.id   abcd26cd679e45b8dd1156fb7e71db4c
#
_cell.length_a   1.000
_cell.length_b   1.000
_cell.length_c   1.000
_cell.angle_alpha   90.00
_cell.angle_beta   90.00
_cell.angle_gamma   90.00
#
_symmetry.space_group_name_H-M   'P 1'
#
loop_
_entity.id
_entity.type
_entity.pdbx_description
1 polymer ?
#
loop_
_entity_poly.entity_id
_entity_poly.type
_entity_poly.pdbx_seq_one_letter_code
_entity_poly.pdbx_strand_id
1 'polypeptide(L)'
;MLTWCENREALAVNEAWVGDAGVLVKKSDEMVDFTNCAWGFNMYCSHSATMVWKKEMQDGKVAVLLMNNKNTTADVNVSWSDLPSDMRFRCPSGMHVKTVFANLFPL
;
A
#
# COMPACT_ATOMS: atom_id res chain seq x y z
N MET A 1 -15.55 7.83 10.60
CA MET A 1 -14.39 7.48 9.75
C MET A 1 -13.48 8.69 9.61
N LEU A 2 -12.22 8.51 9.86
CA LEU A 2 -11.25 9.59 9.68
C LEU A 2 -10.89 9.74 8.20
N THR A 3 -10.80 10.97 7.72
CA THR A 3 -10.27 11.27 6.40
C THR A 3 -8.75 11.07 6.39
N TRP A 4 -8.14 11.13 5.22
CA TRP A 4 -6.68 11.06 5.09
C TRP A 4 -5.96 12.10 5.97
N CYS A 5 -6.46 13.33 6.00
CA CYS A 5 -5.84 14.41 6.76
C CYS A 5 -6.04 14.28 8.28
N GLU A 6 -7.03 13.52 8.70
CA GLU A 6 -7.36 13.33 10.11
C GLU A 6 -6.76 12.05 10.68
N ASN A 7 -6.27 11.14 9.84
CA ASN A 7 -5.70 9.88 10.28
C ASN A 7 -4.24 10.09 10.71
N ARG A 8 -4.03 10.19 12.02
CA ARG A 8 -2.71 10.43 12.58
C ARG A 8 -1.72 9.30 12.32
N GLU A 9 -2.20 8.07 12.23
CA GLU A 9 -1.36 6.92 11.96
C GLU A 9 -0.85 6.94 10.51
N ALA A 10 -1.70 7.32 9.57
CA ALA A 10 -1.29 7.50 8.18
C ALA A 10 -0.28 8.64 8.03
N LEU A 11 -0.50 9.75 8.72
CA LEU A 11 0.44 10.87 8.73
C LEU A 11 1.78 10.45 9.34
N ALA A 12 1.77 9.64 10.40
CA ALA A 12 2.98 9.13 11.03
C ALA A 12 3.79 8.24 10.06
N VAL A 13 3.12 7.44 9.22
CA VAL A 13 3.79 6.66 8.18
C VAL A 13 4.50 7.58 7.19
N ASN A 14 3.85 8.67 6.80
CA ASN A 14 4.44 9.65 5.90
C ASN A 14 5.62 10.38 6.54
N GLU A 15 5.52 10.72 7.82
CA GLU A 15 6.55 11.45 8.56
C GLU A 15 7.77 10.60 8.91
N ALA A 16 7.61 9.28 9.00
CA ALA A 16 8.70 8.35 9.31
C ALA A 16 9.61 8.11 8.09
N TRP A 17 10.00 9.18 7.44
CA TRP A 17 10.80 9.18 6.23
C TRP A 17 12.26 8.80 6.52
N VAL A 18 12.80 7.88 5.73
CA VAL A 18 14.21 7.46 5.80
C VAL A 18 14.91 7.53 4.43
N GLY A 19 14.40 8.36 3.54
CA GLY A 19 14.94 8.48 2.18
C GLY A 19 14.28 7.57 1.14
N ASP A 20 13.22 6.86 1.53
CA ASP A 20 12.52 5.91 0.67
C ASP A 20 11.05 6.29 0.54
N ALA A 21 10.62 6.54 -0.69
CA ALA A 21 9.23 6.87 -0.97
C ALA A 21 8.33 5.64 -1.08
N GLY A 22 8.93 4.47 -1.11
CA GLY A 22 8.23 3.21 -1.30
C GLY A 22 8.53 2.57 -2.65
N VAL A 23 8.39 1.26 -2.70
CA VAL A 23 8.62 0.48 -3.91
C VAL A 23 7.45 -0.45 -4.18
N LEU A 24 7.18 -0.69 -5.45
CA LEU A 24 6.21 -1.68 -5.88
C LEU A 24 6.80 -3.07 -5.65
N VAL A 25 6.09 -3.89 -4.87
CA VAL A 25 6.49 -5.26 -4.58
C VAL A 25 5.98 -6.20 -5.64
N LYS A 26 4.70 -6.12 -5.93
CA LYS A 26 4.05 -6.95 -6.95
C LYS A 26 2.76 -6.31 -7.43
N LYS A 27 2.32 -6.73 -8.60
CA LYS A 27 1.09 -6.29 -9.22
C LYS A 27 0.43 -7.46 -9.94
N SER A 28 -0.88 -7.39 -10.09
CA SER A 28 -1.64 -8.40 -10.85
C SER A 28 -1.42 -8.22 -12.35
N ASP A 29 -1.61 -9.31 -13.10
CA ASP A 29 -1.64 -9.27 -14.56
C ASP A 29 -2.99 -8.73 -15.08
N GLU A 30 -4.04 -8.89 -14.30
CA GLU A 30 -5.35 -8.32 -14.59
C GLU A 30 -5.25 -6.79 -14.56
N MET A 31 -5.82 -6.13 -15.55
CA MET A 31 -5.79 -4.68 -15.69
C MET A 31 -7.19 -4.08 -15.54
N VAL A 32 -7.22 -2.85 -15.04
CA VAL A 32 -8.44 -2.06 -14.91
C VAL A 32 -8.25 -0.76 -15.68
N ASP A 33 -9.23 -0.39 -16.47
CA ASP A 33 -9.20 0.83 -17.27
C ASP A 33 -9.94 1.96 -16.56
N PHE A 34 -9.30 3.12 -16.57
CA PHE A 34 -9.89 4.35 -16.05
C PHE A 34 -10.00 5.38 -17.17
N THR A 35 -11.05 6.16 -17.13
CA THR A 35 -11.23 7.29 -18.06
C THR A 35 -10.86 8.59 -17.34
N ASN A 36 -10.39 9.57 -18.13
CA ASN A 36 -10.06 10.92 -17.62
C ASN A 36 -9.01 10.91 -16.50
N CYS A 37 -8.09 9.98 -16.55
CA CYS A 37 -7.07 9.79 -15.52
C CYS A 37 -5.81 10.63 -15.74
N ALA A 38 -5.71 11.31 -16.87
CA ALA A 38 -4.57 12.13 -17.23
C ALA A 38 -5.02 13.48 -17.78
N TRP A 39 -4.07 14.34 -18.07
CA TRP A 39 -4.34 15.63 -18.70
C TRP A 39 -4.91 15.40 -20.09
N GLY A 40 -6.11 15.79 -20.31
CA GLY A 40 -6.77 15.70 -21.61
C GLY A 40 -8.16 15.06 -21.51
N PHE A 41 -8.92 15.24 -22.57
CA PHE A 41 -10.26 14.74 -22.65
C PHE A 41 -10.24 13.31 -23.19
N ASN A 42 -11.08 12.45 -22.63
CA ASN A 42 -11.27 11.07 -23.08
C ASN A 42 -9.97 10.25 -23.08
N MET A 43 -9.08 10.55 -22.14
CA MET A 43 -7.88 9.75 -21.95
C MET A 43 -8.20 8.49 -21.17
N TYR A 44 -7.62 7.39 -21.61
CA TYR A 44 -7.74 6.09 -20.93
C TYR A 44 -6.39 5.74 -20.32
N CYS A 45 -6.40 5.25 -19.09
CA CYS A 45 -5.24 4.69 -18.43
C CYS A 45 -5.58 3.28 -17.97
N SER A 46 -4.60 2.38 -18.06
CA SER A 46 -4.74 1.04 -17.52
C SER A 46 -3.83 0.89 -16.32
N HIS A 47 -4.37 0.34 -15.23
CA HIS A 47 -3.63 0.03 -14.03
C HIS A 47 -3.84 -1.44 -13.66
N SER A 48 -2.88 -2.03 -12.96
CA SER A 48 -3.07 -3.36 -12.41
C SER A 48 -4.25 -3.37 -11.45
N ALA A 49 -5.04 -4.43 -11.50
CA ALA A 49 -6.23 -4.55 -10.65
C ALA A 49 -5.87 -4.54 -9.18
N THR A 50 -4.77 -5.17 -8.82
CA THR A 50 -4.25 -5.16 -7.44
C THR A 50 -2.75 -4.89 -7.44
N MET A 51 -2.29 -4.22 -6.41
CA MET A 51 -0.88 -3.84 -6.25
C MET A 51 -0.49 -3.96 -4.78
N VAL A 52 0.76 -4.29 -4.55
CA VAL A 52 1.36 -4.28 -3.21
C VAL A 52 2.59 -3.39 -3.23
N TRP A 53 2.62 -2.43 -2.34
CA TRP A 53 3.73 -1.50 -2.15
C TRP A 53 4.31 -1.66 -0.76
N LYS A 54 5.60 -1.42 -0.60
CA LYS A 54 6.24 -1.36 0.71
C LYS A 54 7.09 -0.12 0.83
N LYS A 55 7.25 0.34 2.06
CA LYS A 55 8.07 1.49 2.39
C LYS A 55 8.83 1.22 3.69
N GLU A 56 10.13 1.41 3.65
CA GLU A 56 10.95 1.40 4.87
C GLU A 56 10.62 2.62 5.71
N MET A 57 10.54 2.42 7.00
CA MET A 57 10.27 3.46 7.98
C MET A 57 11.36 3.50 9.03
N GLN A 58 11.34 4.53 9.87
CA GLN A 58 12.23 4.63 11.02
C GLN A 58 11.99 3.46 11.97
N ASP A 59 12.99 3.15 12.79
CA ASP A 59 12.96 2.10 13.82
C ASP A 59 12.77 0.68 13.25
N GLY A 60 13.21 0.46 12.04
CA GLY A 60 13.15 -0.86 11.41
C GLY A 60 11.76 -1.33 11.03
N LYS A 61 10.77 -0.45 11.08
CA LYS A 61 9.40 -0.76 10.68
C LYS A 61 9.25 -0.72 9.17
N VAL A 62 8.27 -1.45 8.68
CA VAL A 62 7.92 -1.46 7.25
C VAL A 62 6.42 -1.21 7.12
N ALA A 63 6.07 -0.24 6.31
CA ALA A 63 4.68 -0.02 5.93
C ALA A 63 4.38 -0.79 4.65
N VAL A 64 3.22 -1.42 4.59
CA VAL A 64 2.75 -2.18 3.43
C VAL A 64 1.40 -1.62 3.01
N LEU A 65 1.26 -1.34 1.72
CA LEU A 65 0.01 -0.93 1.12
C LEU A 65 -0.51 -2.05 0.22
N LEU A 66 -1.69 -2.56 0.55
CA LEU A 66 -2.43 -3.49 -0.28
C LEU A 66 -3.49 -2.68 -1.02
N MET A 67 -3.36 -2.57 -2.32
CA MET A 67 -4.21 -1.71 -3.13
C MET A 67 -5.11 -2.54 -4.03
N ASN A 68 -6.40 -2.25 -4.00
CA ASN A 68 -7.40 -2.81 -4.90
C ASN A 68 -7.97 -1.69 -5.77
N ASN A 69 -7.68 -1.73 -7.06
CA ASN A 69 -8.15 -0.75 -8.03
C ASN A 69 -9.48 -1.15 -8.68
N LYS A 70 -10.02 -2.31 -8.31
CA LYS A 70 -11.33 -2.76 -8.81
C LYS A 70 -12.43 -2.13 -7.97
N ASN A 71 -13.62 -2.10 -8.52
CA ASN A 71 -14.83 -1.71 -7.78
C ASN A 71 -15.53 -2.91 -7.12
N THR A 72 -14.90 -4.07 -7.14
CA THR A 72 -15.36 -5.29 -6.47
C THR A 72 -14.31 -5.74 -5.47
N THR A 73 -14.70 -6.58 -4.52
CA THR A 73 -13.79 -7.15 -3.53
C THR A 73 -12.72 -8.01 -4.23
N ALA A 74 -11.49 -7.90 -3.78
CA ALA A 74 -10.38 -8.70 -4.28
C ALA A 74 -9.50 -9.13 -3.11
N ASP A 75 -8.91 -10.31 -3.23
CA ASP A 75 -7.91 -10.79 -2.28
C ASP A 75 -6.54 -10.27 -2.71
N VAL A 76 -5.90 -9.52 -1.83
CA VAL A 76 -4.55 -9.00 -2.06
C VAL A 76 -3.68 -9.53 -0.93
N ASN A 77 -2.66 -10.30 -1.29
CA ASN A 77 -1.82 -10.97 -0.31
C ASN A 77 -0.38 -10.48 -0.39
N VAL A 78 0.25 -10.38 0.78
CA VAL A 78 1.67 -10.16 0.91
C VAL A 78 2.28 -11.37 1.61
N SER A 79 3.39 -11.86 1.07
CA SER A 79 4.13 -12.98 1.66
C SER A 79 5.39 -12.47 2.37
N TRP A 80 5.96 -13.31 3.22
CA TRP A 80 7.20 -12.98 3.91
C TRP A 80 8.35 -12.71 2.95
N SER A 81 8.36 -13.38 1.80
CA SER A 81 9.38 -13.14 0.77
C SER A 81 9.27 -11.77 0.11
N ASP A 82 8.12 -11.12 0.22
CA ASP A 82 7.90 -9.77 -0.31
C ASP A 82 8.47 -8.69 0.61
N LEU A 83 8.75 -9.03 1.86
CA LEU A 83 9.30 -8.13 2.87
C LEU A 83 10.83 -8.22 2.91
N PRO A 84 11.51 -7.24 3.54
CA PRO A 84 12.96 -7.32 3.72
C PRO A 84 13.37 -8.63 4.39
N SER A 85 14.45 -9.24 3.89
CA SER A 85 14.90 -10.54 4.37
C SER A 85 15.37 -10.55 5.83
N ASP A 86 15.67 -9.38 6.37
CA ASP A 86 16.15 -9.23 7.76
C ASP A 86 15.02 -8.99 8.77
N MET A 87 13.75 -9.12 8.36
CA MET A 87 12.62 -8.88 9.27
C MET A 87 12.65 -9.74 10.52
N ARG A 88 13.17 -10.96 10.43
CA ARG A 88 13.31 -11.84 11.58
C ARG A 88 14.26 -11.27 12.63
N PHE A 89 15.30 -10.58 12.20
CA PHE A 89 16.27 -9.93 13.10
C PHE A 89 15.70 -8.63 13.68
N ARG A 90 14.88 -7.92 12.89
CA ARG A 90 14.23 -6.70 13.35
C ARG A 90 13.17 -6.97 14.40
N CYS A 91 12.54 -8.14 14.36
CA CYS A 91 11.41 -8.51 15.22
C CYS A 91 11.64 -9.87 15.86
N PRO A 92 12.64 -9.98 16.79
CA PRO A 92 13.01 -11.28 17.36
C PRO A 92 11.92 -11.96 18.18
N SER A 93 10.99 -11.19 18.75
CA SER A 93 9.86 -11.73 19.51
C SER A 93 8.62 -11.97 18.67
N GLY A 94 8.75 -11.87 17.35
CA GLY A 94 7.63 -11.99 16.41
C GLY A 94 7.24 -10.65 15.83
N MET A 95 6.45 -10.69 14.77
CA MET A 95 6.02 -9.50 14.08
C MET A 95 4.65 -9.04 14.57
N HIS A 96 4.53 -7.76 14.86
CA HIS A 96 3.27 -7.12 15.17
C HIS A 96 2.77 -6.37 13.93
N VAL A 97 1.54 -6.67 13.52
CA VAL A 97 0.90 -6.02 12.39
C VAL A 97 -0.18 -5.09 12.91
N LYS A 98 -0.13 -3.84 12.47
CA LYS A 98 -1.14 -2.85 12.80
C LYS A 98 -1.79 -2.36 11.53
N THR A 99 -3.11 -2.45 11.45
CA THR A 99 -3.88 -1.91 10.33
C THR A 99 -4.10 -0.41 10.53
N VAL A 100 -3.63 0.38 9.59
CA VAL A 100 -3.75 1.85 9.63
C VAL A 100 -5.04 2.29 8.93
N PHE A 101 -5.35 1.70 7.78
CA PHE A 101 -6.58 1.93 7.04
C PHE A 101 -7.33 0.62 6.86
N ALA A 102 -8.61 0.62 7.15
CA ALA A 102 -9.50 -0.50 6.87
C ALA A 102 -10.85 0.08 6.41
N ASN A 103 -11.33 -0.39 5.27
CA ASN A 103 -12.62 0.06 4.71
C ASN A 103 -12.73 1.58 4.61
N LEU A 104 -11.66 2.23 4.14
CA LEU A 104 -11.56 3.68 4.07
C LEU A 104 -12.60 4.28 3.12
N PHE A 105 -12.92 3.56 2.05
CA PHE A 105 -13.94 3.95 1.07
C PHE A 105 -15.04 2.89 1.08
N PRO A 106 -16.11 3.12 1.84
CA PRO A 106 -17.25 2.21 1.81
C PRO A 106 -17.86 2.24 0.41
N LEU A 107 -18.07 1.08 -0.11
CA LEU A 107 -18.74 0.92 -1.40
C LEU A 107 -20.25 1.12 -1.25
#